data_c79843868435445eacffca01b7cc7551
#
_entry.id   c79843868435445eacffca01b7cc7551
#
_cell.length_a   1.000
_cell.length_b   1.000
_cell.length_c   1.000
_cell.angle_alpha   90.00
_cell.angle_beta   90.00
_cell.angle_gamma   90.00
#
_symmetry.space_group_name_H-M   'P 1'
#
loop_
_entity.id
_entity.type
_entity.pdbx_description
1 polymer ?
#
loop_
_entity_poly.entity_id
_entity_poly.type
_entity_poly.pdbx_seq_one_letter_code
_entity_poly.pdbx_strand_id
1 'polypeptide(L)'
;MALTTNASAQDVQDKRTEEKWDKVFPLSETVNHRKVEFKNQYGITLVGDLYTPKSGSNRMALAVCGPFGASKEQSSGLYAMKMAERGFVACAFDPSFTGESSGEPRRTSSPDINTEDFLAAVDYLSGLEEVDSEKIGIIGICGWGGIALNAAAADPRIKATVASTMYDMCRVNGNGYFDENDSEEARYVARKAMAAERTKAVQTGKLTQAGGVVDPLPADAPQFVKDYYDYYKTSRGYHPRSGNSNDGWHTFGCQAYSNARFLYYINEIRSAVLIMHGEKAHSRYFGEDAYKYLVEGKAPGYDAVRKPNPVPENKELLIIPNASHCDLYDGGYTELEGKGMAKNCIPWDKMEEFFYKNMK
;
A
#
# COMPACT_ATOMS: atom_id res chain seq x y z
N MET A 1 14.60 47.97 14.41
CA MET A 1 15.65 47.25 13.65
C MET A 1 15.61 45.78 14.05
N ALA A 2 14.97 44.94 13.26
CA ALA A 2 14.94 43.50 13.48
C ALA A 2 16.01 42.89 12.57
N LEU A 3 17.02 42.30 13.16
CA LEU A 3 18.05 41.54 12.47
C LEU A 3 17.45 40.18 12.08
N THR A 4 17.09 40.00 10.84
CA THR A 4 16.82 38.71 10.23
C THR A 4 18.18 38.04 9.96
N THR A 5 18.56 37.05 10.76
CA THR A 5 19.68 36.17 10.46
C THR A 5 19.25 35.21 9.35
N ASN A 6 19.78 35.40 8.15
CA ASN A 6 19.69 34.41 7.08
C ASN A 6 20.54 33.20 7.50
N ALA A 7 19.89 32.06 7.75
CA ALA A 7 20.58 30.79 7.92
C ALA A 7 21.32 30.46 6.61
N SER A 8 22.60 30.10 6.71
CA SER A 8 23.41 29.74 5.56
C SER A 8 22.96 28.40 4.97
N ALA A 9 23.21 28.17 3.68
CA ALA A 9 22.94 26.89 3.03
C ALA A 9 23.64 25.71 3.76
N GLN A 10 24.75 26.00 4.44
CA GLN A 10 25.50 25.05 5.27
C GLN A 10 24.73 24.65 6.53
N ASP A 11 24.05 25.61 7.21
CA ASP A 11 23.23 25.33 8.40
C ASP A 11 21.98 24.53 8.09
N VAL A 12 21.47 24.62 6.84
CA VAL A 12 20.36 23.79 6.35
C VAL A 12 20.85 22.38 6.01
N GLN A 13 22.08 22.25 5.55
CA GLN A 13 22.69 20.97 5.19
C GLN A 13 23.08 20.16 6.44
N ASP A 14 23.62 20.79 7.48
CA ASP A 14 23.98 20.12 8.73
C ASP A 14 22.78 19.60 9.53
N LYS A 15 21.62 20.26 9.43
CA LYS A 15 20.37 19.75 10.02
C LYS A 15 19.77 18.56 9.31
N ARG A 16 20.24 18.22 8.10
CA ARG A 16 19.77 17.07 7.30
C ARG A 16 20.57 15.78 7.56
N THR A 17 21.64 15.83 8.34
CA THR A 17 22.60 14.72 8.47
C THR A 17 22.40 13.83 9.70
N GLU A 18 21.40 14.06 10.56
CA GLU A 18 21.20 13.28 11.80
C GLU A 18 19.81 12.64 11.97
N GLU A 19 19.02 12.47 10.92
CA GLU A 19 17.83 11.62 11.09
C GLU A 19 18.29 10.16 11.12
N LYS A 20 18.23 9.54 12.31
CA LYS A 20 18.56 8.12 12.49
C LYS A 20 17.70 7.28 11.55
N TRP A 21 18.33 6.43 10.72
CA TRP A 21 17.63 5.48 9.87
C TRP A 21 16.68 4.60 10.71
N ASP A 22 15.38 4.75 10.51
CA ASP A 22 14.33 4.11 11.31
C ASP A 22 13.50 3.08 10.51
N LYS A 23 13.95 2.74 9.29
CA LYS A 23 13.28 1.76 8.44
C LYS A 23 13.63 0.33 8.87
N VAL A 24 12.72 -0.62 8.62
CA VAL A 24 12.91 -2.04 8.93
C VAL A 24 13.84 -2.77 7.93
N PHE A 25 14.42 -2.04 7.01
CA PHE A 25 15.37 -2.53 6.01
C PHE A 25 16.62 -1.62 5.99
N PRO A 26 17.79 -2.14 5.55
CA PRO A 26 19.02 -1.35 5.51
C PRO A 26 18.97 -0.27 4.41
N LEU A 27 19.63 0.87 4.68
CA LEU A 27 19.81 1.91 3.67
C LEU A 27 20.73 1.40 2.54
N SER A 28 20.35 1.69 1.30
CA SER A 28 21.18 1.40 0.13
C SER A 28 22.27 2.46 -0.06
N GLU A 29 23.49 2.02 -0.37
CA GLU A 29 24.62 2.91 -0.69
C GLU A 29 24.48 3.64 -2.03
N THR A 30 23.60 3.15 -2.92
CA THR A 30 23.41 3.70 -4.28
C THR A 30 22.22 4.64 -4.42
N VAL A 31 21.51 4.89 -3.31
CA VAL A 31 20.26 5.66 -3.29
C VAL A 31 20.40 6.85 -2.33
N ASN A 32 19.88 8.02 -2.74
CA ASN A 32 19.62 9.12 -1.85
C ASN A 32 18.23 8.97 -1.25
N HIS A 33 18.06 9.44 -0.01
CA HIS A 33 16.78 9.45 0.70
C HIS A 33 16.52 10.85 1.26
N ARG A 34 15.25 11.29 1.16
CA ARG A 34 14.76 12.48 1.87
C ARG A 34 13.29 12.34 2.23
N LYS A 35 12.91 12.85 3.39
CA LYS A 35 11.50 12.98 3.79
C LYS A 35 10.84 14.11 2.98
N VAL A 36 9.60 13.91 2.56
CA VAL A 36 8.82 14.86 1.78
C VAL A 36 7.40 14.98 2.31
N GLU A 37 6.76 16.11 2.03
CA GLU A 37 5.37 16.37 2.37
C GLU A 37 4.63 16.91 1.14
N PHE A 38 3.41 16.47 0.95
CA PHE A 38 2.50 16.96 -0.09
C PHE A 38 1.04 16.86 0.39
N LYS A 39 0.12 17.55 -0.26
CA LYS A 39 -1.29 17.57 0.15
C LYS A 39 -2.16 16.87 -0.88
N ASN A 40 -3.15 16.13 -0.39
CA ASN A 40 -4.25 15.68 -1.22
C ASN A 40 -5.32 16.80 -1.38
N GLN A 41 -6.30 16.59 -2.28
CA GLN A 41 -7.35 17.59 -2.54
C GLN A 41 -8.24 17.90 -1.32
N TYR A 42 -8.23 17.05 -0.31
CA TYR A 42 -8.94 17.28 0.97
C TYR A 42 -8.13 18.11 1.96
N GLY A 43 -6.92 18.55 1.58
CA GLY A 43 -6.04 19.36 2.43
C GLY A 43 -5.28 18.54 3.49
N ILE A 44 -5.36 17.21 3.43
CA ILE A 44 -4.59 16.32 4.31
C ILE A 44 -3.13 16.32 3.84
N THR A 45 -2.20 16.58 4.77
CA THR A 45 -0.77 16.50 4.49
C THR A 45 -0.32 15.04 4.56
N LEU A 46 0.18 14.53 3.45
CA LEU A 46 0.80 13.22 3.34
C LEU A 46 2.31 13.35 3.53
N VAL A 47 2.89 12.43 4.30
CA VAL A 47 4.33 12.36 4.55
C VAL A 47 4.90 11.16 3.81
N GLY A 48 5.93 11.39 3.02
CA GLY A 48 6.60 10.37 2.22
C GLY A 48 8.09 10.32 2.44
N ASP A 49 8.70 9.22 2.05
CA ASP A 49 10.13 9.02 1.89
C ASP A 49 10.43 8.94 0.38
N LEU A 50 11.13 9.93 -0.15
CA LEU A 50 11.55 9.97 -1.55
C LEU A 50 12.94 9.37 -1.68
N TYR A 51 13.04 8.35 -2.52
CA TYR A 51 14.27 7.65 -2.87
C TYR A 51 14.65 8.00 -4.31
N THR A 52 15.88 8.44 -4.52
CA THR A 52 16.40 8.78 -5.85
C THR A 52 17.73 8.08 -6.10
N PRO A 53 18.01 7.59 -7.31
CA PRO A 53 19.31 7.01 -7.61
C PRO A 53 20.42 8.07 -7.49
N LYS A 54 21.58 7.72 -6.93
CA LYS A 54 22.75 8.62 -6.90
C LYS A 54 23.34 8.88 -8.29
N SER A 55 23.09 7.95 -9.22
CA SER A 55 23.47 8.07 -10.63
C SER A 55 22.56 7.23 -11.51
N GLY A 56 22.49 7.54 -12.80
CA GLY A 56 21.75 6.71 -13.76
C GLY A 56 20.22 6.82 -13.66
N SER A 57 19.69 7.98 -13.25
CA SER A 57 18.24 8.18 -13.24
C SER A 57 17.66 8.09 -14.65
N ASN A 58 16.56 7.30 -14.77
CA ASN A 58 15.80 7.16 -16.01
C ASN A 58 14.65 8.20 -16.11
N ARG A 59 14.49 9.06 -15.10
CA ARG A 59 13.45 10.07 -14.95
C ARG A 59 12.01 9.53 -14.86
N MET A 60 11.83 8.20 -14.77
CA MET A 60 10.54 7.56 -14.48
C MET A 60 10.28 7.61 -12.98
N ALA A 61 9.02 7.84 -12.58
CA ALA A 61 8.68 7.93 -11.17
C ALA A 61 7.66 6.88 -10.74
N LEU A 62 7.74 6.48 -9.47
CA LEU A 62 6.86 5.48 -8.87
C LEU A 62 6.32 5.99 -7.52
N ALA A 63 5.00 6.07 -7.36
CA ALA A 63 4.37 6.21 -6.06
C ALA A 63 4.10 4.82 -5.45
N VAL A 64 4.47 4.62 -4.19
CA VAL A 64 4.44 3.31 -3.53
C VAL A 64 3.70 3.40 -2.22
N CYS A 65 2.70 2.53 -1.98
CA CYS A 65 1.99 2.48 -0.70
C CYS A 65 1.58 1.06 -0.30
N GLY A 66 1.38 0.89 1.01
CA GLY A 66 0.94 -0.37 1.62
C GLY A 66 2.05 -1.09 2.38
N PRO A 67 1.70 -2.17 3.05
CA PRO A 67 0.37 -2.79 3.23
C PRO A 67 -0.66 -1.93 3.97
N PHE A 68 -1.94 -2.30 3.92
CA PHE A 68 -3.02 -1.62 4.63
C PHE A 68 -2.80 -1.72 6.15
N GLY A 69 -2.68 -0.58 6.84
CA GLY A 69 -2.32 -0.50 8.26
C GLY A 69 -0.82 -0.58 8.57
N ALA A 70 0.04 -0.71 7.56
CA ALA A 70 1.49 -0.54 7.69
C ALA A 70 1.90 0.94 7.66
N SER A 71 3.19 1.22 7.82
CA SER A 71 3.80 2.53 7.62
C SER A 71 4.84 2.49 6.50
N LYS A 72 5.20 3.66 5.97
CA LYS A 72 6.17 3.80 4.88
C LYS A 72 7.58 3.27 5.21
N GLU A 73 7.89 3.10 6.48
CA GLU A 73 9.16 2.55 6.97
C GLU A 73 9.27 1.03 6.81
N GLN A 74 8.18 0.38 6.38
CA GLN A 74 8.07 -1.07 6.19
C GLN A 74 8.15 -1.43 4.70
N SER A 75 7.29 -2.31 4.21
CA SER A 75 7.33 -2.87 2.86
C SER A 75 7.35 -1.81 1.73
N SER A 76 6.51 -0.77 1.81
CA SER A 76 6.46 0.24 0.75
C SER A 76 7.78 1.01 0.60
N GLY A 77 8.46 1.33 1.71
CA GLY A 77 9.78 1.94 1.67
C GLY A 77 10.83 1.02 1.06
N LEU A 78 10.80 -0.28 1.38
CA LEU A 78 11.68 -1.26 0.75
C LEU A 78 11.47 -1.30 -0.77
N TYR A 79 10.21 -1.38 -1.23
CA TYR A 79 9.90 -1.38 -2.65
C TYR A 79 10.38 -0.09 -3.34
N ALA A 80 10.13 1.06 -2.74
CA ALA A 80 10.59 2.34 -3.29
C ALA A 80 12.12 2.40 -3.39
N MET A 81 12.84 2.00 -2.34
CA MET A 81 14.29 1.97 -2.34
C MET A 81 14.84 0.98 -3.40
N LYS A 82 14.26 -0.23 -3.51
CA LYS A 82 14.69 -1.24 -4.49
C LYS A 82 14.45 -0.81 -5.94
N MET A 83 13.39 -0.05 -6.19
CA MET A 83 13.16 0.53 -7.52
C MET A 83 14.09 1.73 -7.77
N ALA A 84 14.45 2.50 -6.74
CA ALA A 84 15.45 3.57 -6.88
C ALA A 84 16.87 3.01 -7.18
N GLU A 85 17.25 1.86 -6.62
CA GLU A 85 18.48 1.14 -7.03
C GLU A 85 18.51 0.79 -8.52
N ARG A 86 17.32 0.71 -9.16
CA ARG A 86 17.10 0.41 -10.59
C ARG A 86 16.87 1.65 -11.46
N GLY A 87 17.13 2.84 -10.92
CA GLY A 87 17.11 4.09 -11.66
C GLY A 87 15.81 4.88 -11.61
N PHE A 88 14.78 4.42 -10.89
CA PHE A 88 13.52 5.14 -10.74
C PHE A 88 13.59 6.20 -9.63
N VAL A 89 12.81 7.28 -9.76
CA VAL A 89 12.49 8.18 -8.64
C VAL A 89 11.28 7.58 -7.93
N ALA A 90 11.41 7.15 -6.68
CA ALA A 90 10.34 6.42 -6.00
C ALA A 90 9.96 7.06 -4.66
N CYS A 91 8.67 7.28 -4.44
CA CYS A 91 8.13 7.85 -3.21
C CYS A 91 7.24 6.84 -2.49
N ALA A 92 7.69 6.36 -1.32
CA ALA A 92 6.82 5.63 -0.39
C ALA A 92 6.16 6.63 0.55
N PHE A 93 4.85 6.54 0.77
CA PHE A 93 4.12 7.49 1.60
C PHE A 93 3.20 6.79 2.63
N ASP A 94 3.01 7.46 3.76
CA ASP A 94 1.94 7.10 4.70
C ASP A 94 0.61 7.64 4.17
N PRO A 95 -0.45 6.85 4.15
CA PRO A 95 -1.77 7.34 3.74
C PRO A 95 -2.40 8.27 4.78
N SER A 96 -3.41 9.01 4.36
CA SER A 96 -4.24 9.84 5.22
C SER A 96 -4.63 9.12 6.51
N PHE A 97 -4.61 9.82 7.63
CA PHE A 97 -5.00 9.36 8.99
C PHE A 97 -4.04 8.37 9.65
N THR A 98 -2.92 7.99 9.03
CA THR A 98 -1.99 6.98 9.54
C THR A 98 -0.53 7.45 9.47
N GLY A 99 0.37 6.71 10.13
CA GLY A 99 1.79 7.03 10.13
C GLY A 99 2.09 8.46 10.56
N GLU A 100 2.93 9.14 9.80
CA GLU A 100 3.26 10.56 9.98
C GLU A 100 2.32 11.50 9.20
N SER A 101 1.49 10.99 8.29
CA SER A 101 0.50 11.78 7.56
C SER A 101 -0.59 12.30 8.48
N SER A 102 -1.15 13.47 8.16
CA SER A 102 -2.18 14.12 8.97
C SER A 102 -3.57 13.51 8.74
N GLY A 103 -4.59 14.15 9.30
CA GLY A 103 -5.99 13.74 9.23
C GLY A 103 -6.51 13.21 10.56
N GLU A 104 -7.76 13.58 10.86
CA GLU A 104 -8.46 13.18 12.08
C GLU A 104 -9.87 12.65 11.75
N PRO A 105 -10.37 11.67 12.49
CA PRO A 105 -9.68 10.96 13.57
C PRO A 105 -8.57 10.03 13.05
N ARG A 106 -7.51 9.88 13.85
CA ARG A 106 -6.42 8.93 13.53
C ARG A 106 -6.96 7.50 13.45
N ARG A 107 -6.29 6.65 12.66
CA ARG A 107 -6.65 5.23 12.53
C ARG A 107 -8.05 5.03 11.92
N THR A 108 -8.35 5.85 10.92
CA THR A 108 -9.51 5.67 10.03
C THR A 108 -9.06 5.52 8.58
N SER A 109 -9.94 5.08 7.71
CA SER A 109 -9.67 4.95 6.28
C SER A 109 -10.96 5.08 5.46
N SER A 110 -10.81 5.51 4.21
CA SER A 110 -11.92 5.69 3.29
C SER A 110 -11.49 5.30 1.87
N PRO A 111 -12.29 4.55 1.11
CA PRO A 111 -11.91 4.09 -0.23
C PRO A 111 -11.61 5.23 -1.21
N ASP A 112 -12.34 6.33 -1.16
CA ASP A 112 -12.11 7.49 -2.03
C ASP A 112 -10.94 8.36 -1.56
N ILE A 113 -10.79 8.63 -0.26
CA ILE A 113 -9.63 9.37 0.26
C ILE A 113 -8.34 8.59 0.02
N ASN A 114 -8.33 7.28 0.25
CA ASN A 114 -7.14 6.47 0.01
C ASN A 114 -6.81 6.34 -1.49
N THR A 115 -7.81 6.33 -2.38
CA THR A 115 -7.59 6.43 -3.83
C THR A 115 -6.96 7.78 -4.18
N GLU A 116 -7.49 8.87 -3.63
CA GLU A 116 -6.97 10.23 -3.79
C GLU A 116 -5.54 10.37 -3.26
N ASP A 117 -5.15 9.66 -2.21
CA ASP A 117 -3.76 9.70 -1.70
C ASP A 117 -2.75 9.24 -2.77
N PHE A 118 -3.10 8.26 -3.63
CA PHE A 118 -2.28 7.91 -4.80
C PHE A 118 -2.26 9.02 -5.85
N LEU A 119 -3.41 9.65 -6.13
CA LEU A 119 -3.49 10.73 -7.12
C LEU A 119 -2.64 11.92 -6.66
N ALA A 120 -2.71 12.28 -5.39
CA ALA A 120 -1.87 13.32 -4.79
C ALA A 120 -0.36 12.99 -4.85
N ALA A 121 0.01 11.72 -4.70
CA ALA A 121 1.40 11.28 -4.89
C ALA A 121 1.84 11.41 -6.36
N VAL A 122 0.94 11.13 -7.32
CA VAL A 122 1.19 11.38 -8.76
C VAL A 122 1.34 12.88 -9.03
N ASP A 123 0.50 13.74 -8.44
CA ASP A 123 0.62 15.21 -8.54
C ASP A 123 1.98 15.67 -8.03
N TYR A 124 2.38 15.22 -6.84
CA TYR A 124 3.66 15.55 -6.25
C TYR A 124 4.83 15.14 -7.15
N LEU A 125 4.85 13.90 -7.62
CA LEU A 125 5.92 13.38 -8.47
C LEU A 125 5.98 14.12 -9.82
N SER A 126 4.83 14.46 -10.41
CA SER A 126 4.77 15.18 -11.68
C SER A 126 5.35 16.61 -11.61
N GLY A 127 5.44 17.18 -10.41
CA GLY A 127 6.02 18.51 -10.16
C GLY A 127 7.53 18.49 -9.90
N LEU A 128 8.19 17.34 -9.85
CA LEU A 128 9.63 17.25 -9.60
C LEU A 128 10.44 17.45 -10.90
N GLU A 129 11.47 18.28 -10.86
CA GLU A 129 12.34 18.56 -12.04
C GLU A 129 13.08 17.31 -12.54
N GLU A 130 13.41 16.38 -11.62
CA GLU A 130 14.07 15.12 -11.93
C GLU A 130 13.15 14.05 -12.53
N VAL A 131 11.83 14.31 -12.62
CA VAL A 131 10.81 13.39 -13.14
C VAL A 131 10.32 13.84 -14.51
N ASP A 132 10.07 12.88 -15.40
CA ASP A 132 9.29 13.06 -16.61
C ASP A 132 7.81 12.80 -16.25
N SER A 133 6.98 13.84 -16.24
CA SER A 133 5.57 13.77 -15.82
C SER A 133 4.72 12.81 -16.67
N GLU A 134 5.18 12.47 -17.88
CA GLU A 134 4.53 11.47 -18.74
C GLU A 134 4.95 10.03 -18.42
N LYS A 135 5.82 9.83 -17.41
CA LYS A 135 6.40 8.52 -17.06
C LYS A 135 6.23 8.22 -15.58
N ILE A 136 4.98 8.20 -15.12
CA ILE A 136 4.64 7.91 -13.72
C ILE A 136 3.88 6.59 -13.62
N GLY A 137 4.35 5.71 -12.75
CA GLY A 137 3.70 4.48 -12.38
C GLY A 137 3.39 4.42 -10.89
N ILE A 138 2.64 3.40 -10.47
CA ILE A 138 2.34 3.19 -9.06
C ILE A 138 2.53 1.73 -8.65
N ILE A 139 2.84 1.51 -7.37
CA ILE A 139 2.93 0.20 -6.74
C ILE A 139 2.05 0.19 -5.50
N GLY A 140 1.07 -0.70 -5.49
CA GLY A 140 0.25 -0.96 -4.31
C GLY A 140 0.52 -2.36 -3.74
N ILE A 141 0.67 -2.45 -2.41
CA ILE A 141 1.00 -3.70 -1.73
C ILE A 141 -0.15 -4.07 -0.78
N CYS A 142 -0.58 -5.33 -0.78
CA CYS A 142 -1.68 -5.82 0.05
C CYS A 142 -3.00 -5.06 -0.25
N GLY A 143 -3.69 -4.51 0.74
CA GLY A 143 -4.89 -3.69 0.51
C GLY A 143 -4.66 -2.51 -0.43
N TRP A 144 -3.45 -1.97 -0.46
CA TRP A 144 -3.08 -0.89 -1.38
C TRP A 144 -2.93 -1.35 -2.83
N GLY A 145 -2.80 -2.66 -3.08
CA GLY A 145 -2.85 -3.20 -4.44
C GLY A 145 -4.20 -2.98 -5.11
N GLY A 146 -5.30 -3.21 -4.38
CA GLY A 146 -6.65 -2.87 -4.87
C GLY A 146 -6.86 -1.36 -5.01
N ILE A 147 -6.34 -0.56 -4.06
CA ILE A 147 -6.40 0.91 -4.14
C ILE A 147 -5.63 1.42 -5.37
N ALA A 148 -4.47 0.84 -5.68
CA ALA A 148 -3.69 1.17 -6.88
C ALA A 148 -4.46 0.88 -8.17
N LEU A 149 -5.15 -0.26 -8.25
CA LEU A 149 -6.01 -0.56 -9.40
C LEU A 149 -7.16 0.46 -9.53
N ASN A 150 -7.77 0.85 -8.42
CA ASN A 150 -8.83 1.87 -8.42
C ASN A 150 -8.29 3.26 -8.84
N ALA A 151 -7.10 3.63 -8.38
CA ALA A 151 -6.42 4.86 -8.78
C ALA A 151 -6.08 4.87 -10.28
N ALA A 152 -5.57 3.75 -10.82
CA ALA A 152 -5.28 3.61 -12.24
C ALA A 152 -6.53 3.67 -13.13
N ALA A 153 -7.69 3.24 -12.61
CA ALA A 153 -8.97 3.41 -13.31
C ALA A 153 -9.45 4.87 -13.30
N ALA A 154 -9.08 5.64 -12.28
CA ALA A 154 -9.48 7.03 -12.09
C ALA A 154 -8.55 8.03 -12.81
N ASP A 155 -7.25 7.74 -12.92
CA ASP A 155 -6.24 8.68 -13.43
C ASP A 155 -5.39 8.11 -14.59
N PRO A 156 -5.63 8.55 -15.83
CA PRO A 156 -4.88 8.11 -17.02
C PRO A 156 -3.41 8.57 -17.05
N ARG A 157 -2.97 9.44 -16.14
CA ARG A 157 -1.54 9.82 -15.99
C ARG A 157 -0.72 8.65 -15.46
N ILE A 158 -1.36 7.69 -14.80
CA ILE A 158 -0.73 6.46 -14.31
C ILE A 158 -0.50 5.53 -15.50
N LYS A 159 0.75 5.41 -15.96
CA LYS A 159 1.11 4.65 -17.18
C LYS A 159 1.29 3.15 -16.92
N ALA A 160 1.67 2.79 -15.69
CA ALA A 160 1.86 1.39 -15.31
C ALA A 160 1.56 1.19 -13.82
N THR A 161 0.92 0.09 -13.48
CA THR A 161 0.51 -0.25 -12.11
C THR A 161 0.97 -1.66 -11.75
N VAL A 162 1.66 -1.78 -10.60
CA VAL A 162 1.93 -3.08 -9.97
C VAL A 162 1.06 -3.22 -8.74
N ALA A 163 0.26 -4.29 -8.68
CA ALA A 163 -0.53 -4.68 -7.52
C ALA A 163 0.05 -5.97 -6.91
N SER A 164 0.87 -5.81 -5.86
CA SER A 164 1.55 -6.92 -5.19
C SER A 164 0.70 -7.47 -4.06
N THR A 165 0.48 -8.79 -4.06
CA THR A 165 -0.25 -9.53 -3.02
C THR A 165 -1.56 -8.84 -2.60
N MET A 166 -2.32 -8.37 -3.57
CA MET A 166 -3.43 -7.43 -3.40
C MET A 166 -4.64 -7.99 -2.64
N TYR A 167 -5.41 -7.07 -2.05
CA TYR A 167 -6.78 -7.31 -1.59
C TYR A 167 -7.78 -6.41 -2.32
N ASP A 168 -9.00 -6.89 -2.47
CA ASP A 168 -10.16 -6.01 -2.56
C ASP A 168 -10.64 -5.68 -1.14
N MET A 169 -10.31 -4.46 -0.68
CA MET A 169 -10.61 -4.04 0.69
C MET A 169 -12.11 -3.90 0.95
N CYS A 170 -12.93 -3.62 -0.07
CA CYS A 170 -14.38 -3.59 0.10
C CYS A 170 -14.95 -5.01 0.24
N ARG A 171 -14.48 -5.95 -0.56
CA ARG A 171 -14.90 -7.35 -0.49
C ARG A 171 -14.53 -7.98 0.86
N VAL A 172 -13.30 -7.81 1.33
CA VAL A 172 -12.90 -8.39 2.62
C VAL A 172 -13.63 -7.75 3.82
N ASN A 173 -13.88 -6.43 3.78
CA ASN A 173 -14.64 -5.77 4.86
C ASN A 173 -16.15 -6.05 4.81
N GLY A 174 -16.69 -6.36 3.64
CA GLY A 174 -18.09 -6.68 3.47
C GLY A 174 -18.43 -8.17 3.63
N ASN A 175 -17.53 -9.05 3.19
CA ASN A 175 -17.79 -10.48 3.04
C ASN A 175 -16.88 -11.36 3.91
N GLY A 176 -15.85 -10.78 4.55
CA GLY A 176 -14.85 -11.55 5.28
C GLY A 176 -13.83 -12.25 4.36
N TYR A 177 -12.90 -13.00 4.97
CA TYR A 177 -11.97 -13.84 4.23
C TYR A 177 -12.73 -14.97 3.52
N PHE A 178 -12.33 -15.28 2.29
CA PHE A 178 -12.94 -16.34 1.47
C PHE A 178 -14.45 -16.18 1.25
N ASP A 179 -14.97 -14.97 1.44
CA ASP A 179 -16.40 -14.63 1.40
C ASP A 179 -17.27 -15.40 2.42
N GLU A 180 -16.67 -15.88 3.52
CA GLU A 180 -17.35 -16.70 4.54
C GLU A 180 -18.54 -15.99 5.21
N ASN A 181 -18.54 -14.67 5.22
CA ASN A 181 -19.57 -13.83 5.79
C ASN A 181 -20.43 -13.12 4.72
N ASP A 182 -20.42 -13.60 3.47
CA ASP A 182 -21.22 -13.01 2.39
C ASP A 182 -22.71 -13.38 2.53
N SER A 183 -23.34 -12.75 3.49
CA SER A 183 -24.80 -12.81 3.67
C SER A 183 -25.33 -11.46 4.19
N GLU A 184 -26.62 -11.20 3.91
CA GLU A 184 -27.29 -9.99 4.43
C GLU A 184 -27.30 -9.97 5.95
N GLU A 185 -27.57 -11.09 6.59
CA GLU A 185 -27.60 -11.23 8.07
C GLU A 185 -26.23 -10.95 8.69
N ALA A 186 -25.15 -11.53 8.16
CA ALA A 186 -23.79 -11.31 8.68
C ALA A 186 -23.39 -9.82 8.57
N ARG A 187 -23.69 -9.20 7.42
CA ARG A 187 -23.45 -7.76 7.23
C ARG A 187 -24.30 -6.89 8.16
N TYR A 188 -25.55 -7.26 8.41
CA TYR A 188 -26.42 -6.53 9.34
C TYR A 188 -25.88 -6.60 10.77
N VAL A 189 -25.47 -7.78 11.24
CA VAL A 189 -24.84 -7.96 12.57
C VAL A 189 -23.59 -7.11 12.71
N ALA A 190 -22.69 -7.12 11.72
CA ALA A 190 -21.48 -6.31 11.71
C ALA A 190 -21.80 -4.80 11.76
N ARG A 191 -22.75 -4.33 10.94
CA ARG A 191 -23.19 -2.92 10.92
C ARG A 191 -23.80 -2.49 12.26
N LYS A 192 -24.58 -3.37 12.90
CA LYS A 192 -25.16 -3.13 14.23
C LYS A 192 -24.09 -2.96 15.30
N ALA A 193 -23.07 -3.81 15.28
CA ALA A 193 -21.91 -3.72 16.19
C ALA A 193 -21.15 -2.40 15.99
N MET A 194 -20.84 -2.03 14.76
CA MET A 194 -20.17 -0.76 14.43
C MET A 194 -21.02 0.46 14.86
N ALA A 195 -22.34 0.41 14.66
CA ALA A 195 -23.26 1.48 15.09
C ALA A 195 -23.28 1.66 16.61
N ALA A 196 -23.22 0.57 17.37
CA ALA A 196 -23.12 0.61 18.82
C ALA A 196 -21.81 1.26 19.29
N GLU A 197 -20.68 0.91 18.68
CA GLU A 197 -19.38 1.54 18.99
C GLU A 197 -19.35 3.04 18.60
N ARG A 198 -19.99 3.44 17.51
CA ARG A 198 -20.17 4.87 17.17
C ARG A 198 -20.95 5.62 18.24
N THR A 199 -22.07 5.06 18.71
CA THR A 199 -22.88 5.65 19.80
C THR A 199 -22.05 5.79 21.07
N LYS A 200 -21.31 4.75 21.45
CA LYS A 200 -20.41 4.77 22.61
C LYS A 200 -19.32 5.84 22.47
N ALA A 201 -18.71 5.97 21.28
CA ALA A 201 -17.70 6.99 21.03
C ALA A 201 -18.23 8.42 21.23
N VAL A 202 -19.45 8.71 20.76
CA VAL A 202 -20.11 10.02 20.97
C VAL A 202 -20.40 10.25 22.46
N GLN A 203 -20.92 9.23 23.16
CA GLN A 203 -21.27 9.35 24.59
C GLN A 203 -20.02 9.52 25.48
N THR A 204 -18.90 8.93 25.14
CA THR A 204 -17.70 8.94 25.97
C THR A 204 -16.63 9.93 25.50
N GLY A 205 -16.73 10.46 24.28
CA GLY A 205 -15.70 11.26 23.63
C GLY A 205 -14.44 10.48 23.28
N LYS A 206 -14.49 9.12 23.26
CA LYS A 206 -13.33 8.25 23.05
C LYS A 206 -13.60 7.21 21.97
N LEU A 207 -12.62 7.03 21.06
CA LEU A 207 -12.61 5.94 20.09
C LEU A 207 -12.02 4.68 20.72
N THR A 208 -12.68 3.53 20.51
CA THR A 208 -12.14 2.22 20.89
C THR A 208 -11.25 1.69 19.77
N GLN A 209 -10.04 1.24 20.08
CA GLN A 209 -9.16 0.58 19.11
C GLN A 209 -9.57 -0.88 18.94
N ALA A 210 -9.55 -1.36 17.68
CA ALA A 210 -9.90 -2.74 17.36
C ALA A 210 -8.73 -3.72 17.56
N GLY A 211 -7.52 -3.18 17.76
CA GLY A 211 -6.28 -3.93 17.78
C GLY A 211 -5.62 -4.03 16.40
N GLY A 212 -4.32 -4.30 16.40
CA GLY A 212 -3.54 -4.61 15.20
C GLY A 212 -3.56 -6.11 14.88
N VAL A 213 -2.44 -6.63 14.39
CA VAL A 213 -2.25 -8.08 14.28
C VAL A 213 -2.31 -8.70 15.67
N VAL A 214 -2.96 -9.87 15.76
CA VAL A 214 -3.19 -10.56 17.04
C VAL A 214 -1.89 -10.76 17.83
N ASP A 215 -1.94 -10.47 19.15
CA ASP A 215 -0.82 -10.66 20.07
C ASP A 215 -1.41 -10.85 21.49
N PRO A 216 -1.11 -11.97 22.18
CA PRO A 216 -0.22 -13.07 21.78
C PRO A 216 -0.78 -13.93 20.64
N LEU A 217 0.12 -14.58 19.88
CA LEU A 217 -0.26 -15.50 18.80
C LEU A 217 -0.96 -16.74 19.37
N PRO A 218 -2.21 -17.06 18.96
CA PRO A 218 -2.88 -18.29 19.36
C PRO A 218 -2.13 -19.54 18.89
N ALA A 219 -2.10 -20.59 19.70
CA ALA A 219 -1.37 -21.83 19.39
C ALA A 219 -1.89 -22.53 18.13
N ASP A 220 -3.20 -22.46 17.89
CA ASP A 220 -3.93 -23.05 16.75
C ASP A 220 -4.16 -22.07 15.60
N ALA A 221 -3.49 -20.91 15.60
CA ALA A 221 -3.65 -19.89 14.57
C ALA A 221 -3.41 -20.46 13.16
N PRO A 222 -4.25 -20.10 12.16
CA PRO A 222 -4.00 -20.42 10.77
C PRO A 222 -2.65 -19.90 10.29
N GLN A 223 -2.07 -20.52 9.25
CA GLN A 223 -0.73 -20.15 8.77
C GLN A 223 -0.63 -18.66 8.41
N PHE A 224 -1.61 -18.10 7.72
CA PHE A 224 -1.56 -16.69 7.34
C PHE A 224 -1.57 -15.72 8.55
N VAL A 225 -2.20 -16.11 9.66
CA VAL A 225 -2.17 -15.34 10.92
C VAL A 225 -0.76 -15.41 11.55
N LYS A 226 -0.11 -16.58 11.49
CA LYS A 226 1.29 -16.75 11.90
C LYS A 226 2.23 -15.89 11.04
N ASP A 227 2.01 -15.86 9.72
CA ASP A 227 2.81 -15.04 8.78
C ASP A 227 2.68 -13.54 9.09
N TYR A 228 1.45 -13.06 9.40
CA TYR A 228 1.23 -11.68 9.83
C TYR A 228 1.86 -11.36 11.18
N TYR A 229 1.74 -12.28 12.15
CA TYR A 229 2.40 -12.13 13.45
C TYR A 229 3.92 -12.02 13.29
N ASP A 230 4.51 -12.94 12.53
CA ASP A 230 5.95 -12.96 12.26
C ASP A 230 6.44 -11.65 11.65
N TYR A 231 5.69 -11.10 10.68
CA TYR A 231 6.07 -9.82 10.08
C TYR A 231 5.84 -8.63 11.03
N TYR A 232 4.65 -8.48 11.62
CA TYR A 232 4.30 -7.25 12.33
C TYR A 232 4.67 -7.22 13.81
N LYS A 233 4.86 -8.37 14.44
CA LYS A 233 5.07 -8.48 15.90
C LYS A 233 6.49 -8.93 16.29
N THR A 234 7.36 -9.21 15.33
CA THR A 234 8.78 -9.55 15.56
C THR A 234 9.70 -8.47 14.95
N SER A 235 10.99 -8.59 15.18
CA SER A 235 11.99 -7.68 14.60
C SER A 235 12.06 -7.73 13.07
N ARG A 236 11.42 -8.72 12.43
CA ARG A 236 11.32 -8.83 10.98
C ARG A 236 10.73 -7.56 10.33
N GLY A 237 9.66 -7.02 10.87
CA GLY A 237 8.99 -5.87 10.27
C GLY A 237 8.22 -5.00 11.26
N TYR A 238 8.37 -5.20 12.59
CA TYR A 238 7.74 -4.33 13.59
C TYR A 238 8.17 -2.88 13.41
N HIS A 239 7.17 -1.97 13.41
CA HIS A 239 7.44 -0.53 13.44
C HIS A 239 6.46 0.21 14.36
N PRO A 240 6.92 1.18 15.20
CA PRO A 240 6.07 1.84 16.18
C PRO A 240 4.95 2.71 15.56
N ARG A 241 5.12 3.21 14.32
CA ARG A 241 4.08 3.97 13.60
C ARG A 241 3.05 3.09 12.88
N SER A 242 3.34 1.81 12.69
CA SER A 242 2.43 0.88 12.02
C SER A 242 1.23 0.52 12.90
N GLY A 243 0.02 0.67 12.35
CA GLY A 243 -1.20 0.21 13.01
C GLY A 243 -1.22 -1.29 13.24
N ASN A 244 -0.81 -2.06 12.24
CA ASN A 244 -0.77 -3.52 12.34
C ASN A 244 0.20 -4.03 13.42
N SER A 245 1.30 -3.31 13.63
CA SER A 245 2.25 -3.62 14.71
C SER A 245 1.73 -3.25 16.11
N ASN A 246 0.74 -2.36 16.22
CA ASN A 246 0.28 -1.77 17.47
C ASN A 246 -1.26 -1.85 17.60
N ASP A 247 -1.94 -0.71 17.66
CA ASP A 247 -3.35 -0.59 18.07
C ASP A 247 -4.36 -0.87 16.95
N GLY A 248 -3.90 -0.98 15.71
CA GLY A 248 -4.75 -1.19 14.53
C GLY A 248 -5.63 0.03 14.20
N TRP A 249 -6.80 -0.26 13.68
CA TRP A 249 -7.85 0.72 13.38
C TRP A 249 -8.77 0.92 14.58
N HIS A 250 -9.48 2.03 14.66
CA HIS A 250 -10.59 2.08 15.61
C HIS A 250 -11.77 1.23 15.09
N THR A 251 -12.65 0.78 15.98
CA THR A 251 -13.66 -0.27 15.73
C THR A 251 -14.60 -0.05 14.54
N PHE A 252 -14.77 1.19 14.10
CA PHE A 252 -15.53 1.54 12.90
C PHE A 252 -14.68 2.33 11.88
N GLY A 253 -13.35 2.34 12.02
CA GLY A 253 -12.43 3.11 11.19
C GLY A 253 -12.42 2.72 9.72
N CYS A 254 -12.75 1.46 9.43
CA CYS A 254 -12.84 0.93 8.07
C CYS A 254 -14.28 0.76 7.57
N GLN A 255 -15.28 1.30 8.29
CA GLN A 255 -16.70 1.08 7.96
C GLN A 255 -17.07 1.48 6.53
N ALA A 256 -16.45 2.52 5.98
CA ALA A 256 -16.72 2.96 4.61
C ALA A 256 -16.43 1.87 3.58
N TYR A 257 -15.40 1.05 3.79
CA TYR A 257 -15.07 -0.07 2.91
C TYR A 257 -16.14 -1.17 2.89
N SER A 258 -16.83 -1.43 4.01
CA SER A 258 -17.87 -2.47 4.05
C SER A 258 -19.16 -2.11 3.28
N ASN A 259 -19.28 -0.89 2.79
CA ASN A 259 -20.48 -0.42 2.07
C ASN A 259 -20.16 0.31 0.75
N ALA A 260 -18.92 0.30 0.32
CA ALA A 260 -18.50 0.88 -0.96
C ALA A 260 -18.37 -0.19 -2.04
N ARG A 261 -18.50 0.22 -3.29
CA ARG A 261 -18.13 -0.58 -4.46
C ARG A 261 -16.75 -0.13 -4.92
N PHE A 262 -15.81 -1.02 -4.84
CA PHE A 262 -14.42 -0.82 -5.22
C PHE A 262 -14.12 -1.61 -6.49
N LEU A 263 -13.06 -1.26 -7.23
CA LEU A 263 -12.65 -1.95 -8.45
C LEU A 263 -13.72 -2.03 -9.57
N TYR A 264 -14.76 -1.22 -9.48
CA TYR A 264 -15.92 -1.31 -10.36
C TYR A 264 -15.60 -1.03 -11.84
N TYR A 265 -14.58 -0.19 -12.10
CA TYR A 265 -14.17 0.24 -13.45
C TYR A 265 -12.77 -0.22 -13.86
N ILE A 266 -12.16 -1.17 -13.14
CA ILE A 266 -10.79 -1.60 -13.49
C ILE A 266 -10.70 -2.24 -14.88
N ASN A 267 -11.79 -2.81 -15.40
CA ASN A 267 -11.86 -3.30 -16.77
C ASN A 267 -11.73 -2.20 -17.83
N GLU A 268 -11.76 -0.91 -17.46
CA GLU A 268 -11.58 0.24 -18.34
C GLU A 268 -10.14 0.78 -18.32
N ILE A 269 -9.25 0.27 -17.46
CA ILE A 269 -7.84 0.68 -17.38
C ILE A 269 -7.15 0.36 -18.71
N ARG A 270 -6.66 1.39 -19.39
CA ARG A 270 -5.90 1.23 -20.64
C ARG A 270 -4.41 1.11 -20.43
N SER A 271 -3.88 1.69 -19.34
CA SER A 271 -2.47 1.58 -18.96
C SER A 271 -2.10 0.16 -18.55
N ALA A 272 -0.81 -0.14 -18.50
CA ALA A 272 -0.32 -1.47 -18.18
C ALA A 272 -0.60 -1.84 -16.71
N VAL A 273 -0.95 -3.11 -16.46
CA VAL A 273 -1.18 -3.63 -15.11
C VAL A 273 -0.48 -4.98 -14.94
N LEU A 274 0.30 -5.10 -13.85
CA LEU A 274 0.87 -6.35 -13.38
C LEU A 274 0.31 -6.65 -11.97
N ILE A 275 -0.46 -7.74 -11.85
CA ILE A 275 -0.89 -8.28 -10.57
C ILE A 275 0.06 -9.42 -10.18
N MET A 276 0.64 -9.37 -8.98
CA MET A 276 1.54 -10.41 -8.47
C MET A 276 0.97 -11.01 -7.18
N HIS A 277 1.01 -12.33 -7.07
CA HIS A 277 0.66 -13.04 -5.83
C HIS A 277 1.61 -14.18 -5.53
N GLY A 278 1.78 -14.49 -4.25
CA GLY A 278 2.42 -15.74 -3.84
C GLY A 278 1.47 -16.92 -4.10
N GLU A 279 2.03 -18.05 -4.53
CA GLU A 279 1.27 -19.29 -4.75
C GLU A 279 0.51 -19.75 -3.49
N LYS A 280 1.13 -19.58 -2.31
CA LYS A 280 0.58 -19.96 -0.99
C LYS A 280 -0.14 -18.80 -0.28
N ALA A 281 -0.27 -17.64 -0.92
CA ALA A 281 -0.95 -16.51 -0.32
C ALA A 281 -2.45 -16.81 -0.14
N HIS A 282 -2.95 -16.71 1.08
CA HIS A 282 -4.38 -16.86 1.40
C HIS A 282 -5.25 -15.83 0.65
N SER A 283 -4.67 -14.69 0.26
CA SER A 283 -5.31 -13.61 -0.48
C SER A 283 -5.25 -13.77 -2.00
N ARG A 284 -4.68 -14.86 -2.52
CA ARG A 284 -4.44 -15.06 -3.95
C ARG A 284 -5.72 -14.92 -4.79
N TYR A 285 -6.85 -15.41 -4.28
CA TYR A 285 -8.14 -15.33 -4.98
C TYR A 285 -8.58 -13.89 -5.29
N PHE A 286 -8.23 -12.90 -4.44
CA PHE A 286 -8.52 -11.50 -4.77
C PHE A 286 -7.81 -11.05 -6.05
N GLY A 287 -6.54 -11.40 -6.22
CA GLY A 287 -5.78 -11.04 -7.41
C GLY A 287 -6.21 -11.80 -8.66
N GLU A 288 -6.53 -13.08 -8.53
CA GLU A 288 -7.03 -13.90 -9.65
C GLU A 288 -8.39 -13.38 -10.15
N ASP A 289 -9.31 -13.09 -9.23
CA ASP A 289 -10.63 -12.53 -9.58
C ASP A 289 -10.52 -11.11 -10.13
N ALA A 290 -9.66 -10.26 -9.53
CA ALA A 290 -9.42 -8.92 -10.03
C ALA A 290 -8.80 -8.93 -11.44
N TYR A 291 -7.83 -9.81 -11.69
CA TYR A 291 -7.27 -9.99 -13.04
C TYR A 291 -8.31 -10.41 -14.06
N LYS A 292 -9.12 -11.39 -13.70
CA LYS A 292 -10.19 -11.87 -14.57
C LYS A 292 -11.20 -10.74 -14.86
N TYR A 293 -11.61 -9.99 -13.83
CA TYR A 293 -12.51 -8.85 -14.00
C TYR A 293 -11.87 -7.73 -14.84
N LEU A 294 -10.59 -7.44 -14.60
CA LEU A 294 -9.81 -6.47 -15.37
C LEU A 294 -9.77 -6.80 -16.86
N VAL A 295 -9.64 -8.07 -17.23
CA VAL A 295 -9.50 -8.51 -18.61
C VAL A 295 -10.87 -8.77 -19.26
N GLU A 296 -11.75 -9.54 -18.60
CA GLU A 296 -13.01 -10.04 -19.16
C GLU A 296 -14.21 -9.17 -18.82
N GLY A 297 -14.12 -8.27 -17.84
CA GLY A 297 -15.26 -7.49 -17.32
C GLY A 297 -16.23 -8.30 -16.48
N LYS A 298 -15.88 -9.52 -16.07
CA LYS A 298 -16.66 -10.40 -15.19
C LYS A 298 -15.73 -11.34 -14.42
N ALA A 299 -16.01 -11.56 -13.14
CA ALA A 299 -15.31 -12.52 -12.32
C ALA A 299 -16.14 -12.93 -11.10
N PRO A 300 -15.82 -14.03 -10.41
CA PRO A 300 -16.35 -14.31 -9.08
C PRO A 300 -16.13 -13.14 -8.12
N GLY A 301 -17.05 -12.91 -7.19
CA GLY A 301 -16.97 -11.81 -6.23
C GLY A 301 -17.24 -10.41 -6.78
N TYR A 302 -17.61 -10.27 -8.06
CA TYR A 302 -18.03 -9.02 -8.69
C TYR A 302 -19.43 -9.14 -9.27
N ASP A 303 -20.39 -8.39 -8.75
CA ASP A 303 -21.80 -8.43 -9.18
C ASP A 303 -22.02 -7.83 -10.58
N ALA A 304 -21.12 -6.94 -11.01
CA ALA A 304 -21.26 -6.26 -12.28
C ALA A 304 -20.65 -7.08 -13.42
N VAL A 305 -21.41 -7.17 -14.53
CA VAL A 305 -20.90 -7.65 -15.81
C VAL A 305 -20.62 -6.45 -16.69
N ARG A 306 -19.37 -6.31 -17.12
CA ARG A 306 -18.86 -5.20 -17.93
C ARG A 306 -18.38 -5.72 -19.29
N LYS A 307 -17.99 -4.80 -20.16
CA LYS A 307 -17.30 -5.14 -21.40
C LYS A 307 -15.88 -5.62 -21.09
N PRO A 308 -15.29 -6.52 -21.90
CA PRO A 308 -13.88 -6.83 -21.81
C PRO A 308 -13.00 -5.58 -21.93
N ASN A 309 -11.80 -5.65 -21.35
CA ASN A 309 -10.83 -4.57 -21.43
C ASN A 309 -10.47 -4.26 -22.89
N PRO A 310 -10.40 -2.96 -23.28
CA PRO A 310 -10.04 -2.59 -24.66
C PRO A 310 -8.55 -2.83 -25.00
N VAL A 311 -7.67 -3.06 -24.00
CA VAL A 311 -6.22 -3.29 -24.16
C VAL A 311 -5.77 -4.43 -23.25
N PRO A 312 -6.26 -5.67 -23.49
CA PRO A 312 -5.97 -6.79 -22.58
C PRO A 312 -4.51 -7.28 -22.66
N GLU A 313 -3.81 -6.99 -23.76
CA GLU A 313 -2.44 -7.48 -24.02
C GLU A 313 -1.36 -6.88 -23.10
N ASN A 314 -1.65 -5.79 -22.37
CA ASN A 314 -0.74 -5.19 -21.39
C ASN A 314 -1.16 -5.47 -19.93
N LYS A 315 -1.98 -6.50 -19.72
CA LYS A 315 -2.41 -6.98 -18.41
C LYS A 315 -1.73 -8.30 -18.10
N GLU A 316 -1.05 -8.37 -16.98
CA GLU A 316 -0.27 -9.53 -16.58
C GLU A 316 -0.70 -10.01 -15.17
N LEU A 317 -0.79 -11.35 -15.00
CA LEU A 317 -0.92 -12.00 -13.69
C LEU A 317 0.31 -12.88 -13.48
N LEU A 318 1.03 -12.66 -12.38
CA LEU A 318 2.22 -13.42 -12.01
C LEU A 318 2.00 -14.11 -10.66
N ILE A 319 2.05 -15.44 -10.67
CA ILE A 319 2.01 -16.26 -9.45
C ILE A 319 3.44 -16.70 -9.13
N ILE A 320 3.91 -16.32 -7.94
CA ILE A 320 5.28 -16.57 -7.48
C ILE A 320 5.29 -17.89 -6.70
N PRO A 321 6.02 -18.91 -7.20
CA PRO A 321 6.03 -20.23 -6.59
C PRO A 321 6.47 -20.20 -5.12
N ASN A 322 5.78 -20.97 -4.29
CA ASN A 322 6.05 -21.17 -2.86
C ASN A 322 6.00 -19.92 -1.97
N ALA A 323 5.73 -18.73 -2.49
CA ALA A 323 5.64 -17.51 -1.69
C ALA A 323 4.29 -17.43 -0.96
N SER A 324 4.32 -16.99 0.29
CA SER A 324 3.15 -16.59 1.08
C SER A 324 2.75 -15.14 0.77
N HIS A 325 1.70 -14.66 1.44
CA HIS A 325 1.31 -13.24 1.36
C HIS A 325 2.41 -12.31 1.88
N CYS A 326 2.94 -12.58 3.07
CA CYS A 326 3.94 -11.75 3.73
C CYS A 326 5.35 -11.91 3.14
N ASP A 327 5.63 -12.99 2.39
CA ASP A 327 6.88 -13.12 1.65
C ASP A 327 7.03 -12.01 0.59
N LEU A 328 5.92 -11.48 0.07
CA LEU A 328 5.95 -10.33 -0.85
C LEU A 328 6.06 -8.97 -0.13
N TYR A 329 6.25 -8.93 1.18
CA TYR A 329 6.51 -7.70 1.91
C TYR A 329 8.00 -7.34 1.95
N ASP A 330 8.87 -8.37 2.10
CA ASP A 330 10.31 -8.20 2.33
C ASP A 330 11.20 -9.21 1.58
N GLY A 331 10.61 -10.08 0.77
CA GLY A 331 11.31 -11.14 0.04
C GLY A 331 11.27 -12.50 0.73
N GLY A 332 10.61 -12.60 1.88
CA GLY A 332 10.42 -13.84 2.63
C GLY A 332 11.58 -14.17 3.56
N TYR A 333 11.41 -13.78 4.80
CA TYR A 333 12.24 -14.10 5.95
C TYR A 333 11.33 -14.55 7.08
N THR A 334 11.75 -15.41 7.98
CA THR A 334 10.98 -15.75 9.18
C THR A 334 11.86 -15.86 10.41
N GLU A 335 11.45 -15.20 11.48
CA GLU A 335 12.09 -15.30 12.80
C GLU A 335 11.47 -16.40 13.66
N LEU A 336 10.15 -16.70 13.48
CA LEU A 336 9.47 -17.71 14.27
C LEU A 336 10.07 -19.11 14.11
N GLU A 337 10.63 -19.43 12.95
CA GLU A 337 11.25 -20.71 12.67
C GLU A 337 12.77 -20.71 12.93
N GLY A 338 13.35 -19.59 13.37
CA GLY A 338 14.80 -19.47 13.58
C GLY A 338 15.65 -19.65 12.31
N LYS A 339 15.01 -19.64 11.15
CA LYS A 339 15.63 -19.90 9.85
C LYS A 339 15.86 -18.60 9.11
N GLY A 340 16.65 -17.67 9.61
CA GLY A 340 16.95 -16.37 9.04
C GLY A 340 17.47 -16.35 7.60
N MET A 341 16.80 -17.00 6.67
CA MET A 341 17.14 -17.02 5.26
C MET A 341 16.11 -16.25 4.44
N ALA A 342 16.53 -15.14 3.85
CA ALA A 342 15.74 -14.42 2.86
C ALA A 342 15.47 -15.33 1.65
N LYS A 343 14.21 -15.53 1.29
CA LYS A 343 13.84 -16.31 0.09
C LYS A 343 14.07 -15.53 -1.20
N ASN A 344 14.24 -14.20 -1.11
CA ASN A 344 14.38 -13.27 -2.24
C ASN A 344 13.31 -13.48 -3.34
N CYS A 345 12.08 -13.72 -2.91
CA CYS A 345 11.01 -14.11 -3.82
C CYS A 345 10.35 -12.94 -4.57
N ILE A 346 10.63 -11.68 -4.18
CA ILE A 346 10.07 -10.52 -4.89
C ILE A 346 10.78 -10.39 -6.24
N PRO A 347 10.03 -10.40 -7.36
CA PRO A 347 10.61 -10.42 -8.71
C PRO A 347 11.00 -9.01 -9.18
N TRP A 348 12.01 -8.41 -8.53
CA TRP A 348 12.47 -7.04 -8.80
C TRP A 348 12.77 -6.76 -10.27
N ASP A 349 13.48 -7.70 -10.94
CA ASP A 349 13.86 -7.55 -12.34
C ASP A 349 12.64 -7.59 -13.28
N LYS A 350 11.63 -8.42 -12.94
CA LYS A 350 10.36 -8.44 -13.68
C LYS A 350 9.59 -7.12 -13.53
N MET A 351 9.61 -6.52 -12.34
CA MET A 351 8.97 -5.22 -12.10
C MET A 351 9.69 -4.11 -12.85
N GLU A 352 11.03 -4.10 -12.83
CA GLU A 352 11.85 -3.18 -13.59
C GLU A 352 11.54 -3.28 -15.09
N GLU A 353 11.60 -4.48 -15.67
CA GLU A 353 11.26 -4.74 -17.08
C GLU A 353 9.84 -4.25 -17.42
N PHE A 354 8.86 -4.54 -16.55
CA PHE A 354 7.48 -4.14 -16.75
C PHE A 354 7.33 -2.62 -16.82
N PHE A 355 7.92 -1.86 -15.89
CA PHE A 355 7.86 -0.41 -15.91
C PHE A 355 8.62 0.17 -17.09
N TYR A 356 9.83 -0.30 -17.39
CA TYR A 356 10.59 0.16 -18.55
C TYR A 356 9.86 -0.07 -19.87
N LYS A 357 9.23 -1.22 -20.04
CA LYS A 357 8.45 -1.54 -21.24
C LYS A 357 7.27 -0.60 -21.44
N ASN A 358 6.58 -0.24 -20.37
CA ASN A 358 5.27 0.40 -20.43
C ASN A 358 5.28 1.91 -20.13
N MET A 359 6.43 2.48 -19.73
CA MET A 359 6.58 3.90 -19.39
C MET A 359 7.62 4.62 -20.28
N LYS A 360 8.08 3.98 -21.36
CA LYS A 360 9.01 4.59 -22.33
C LYS A 360 8.36 5.67 -23.16
#